data_40b4e888b08089745322496b6c9eed50
#
_entry.id   40b4e888b08089745322496b6c9eed50
#
_cell.length_a   1.000
_cell.length_b   1.000
_cell.length_c   1.000
_cell.angle_alpha   90.00
_cell.angle_beta   90.00
_cell.angle_gamma   90.00
#
_symmetry.space_group_name_H-M   'P 1'
#
loop_
_entity.id
_entity.type
_entity.pdbx_description
1 polymer ?
#
loop_
_entity_poly.entity_id
_entity_poly.type
_entity_poly.pdbx_seq_one_letter_code
_entity_poly.pdbx_strand_id
1 'polypeptide(L)'
;MTNAAPAASGLLSLHDAALTSAAWPFEEARKLVARVEKTGQKEVLFETGYGPSGLPHIGTFGEVARTTMVRHAFEILTEGRIATRLLAFSDDMDGLRKVPDNIPNKERLTPHLGKPLTEIPDPFGKF
;
A
#
# COMPACT_ATOMS: atom_id res chain seq x y z
N MET A 1 29.63 -38.94 30.33
CA MET A 1 29.90 -37.53 29.93
C MET A 1 28.85 -37.17 28.90
N THR A 2 27.75 -36.63 29.34
CA THR A 2 26.62 -36.20 28.51
C THR A 2 26.91 -34.77 28.02
N ASN A 3 27.18 -34.65 26.74
CA ASN A 3 27.42 -33.37 26.10
C ASN A 3 26.04 -32.69 25.85
N ALA A 4 25.67 -31.82 26.77
CA ALA A 4 24.48 -30.99 26.59
C ALA A 4 24.79 -29.97 25.46
N ALA A 5 24.04 -30.06 24.37
CA ALA A 5 24.07 -29.05 23.31
C ALA A 5 23.75 -27.67 23.92
N PRO A 6 24.47 -26.62 23.51
CA PRO A 6 24.14 -25.27 23.99
C PRO A 6 22.70 -24.93 23.56
N ALA A 7 21.92 -24.45 24.53
CA ALA A 7 20.61 -23.92 24.30
C ALA A 7 20.66 -22.89 23.15
N ALA A 8 19.80 -23.06 22.17
CA ALA A 8 19.65 -22.12 21.05
C ALA A 8 19.49 -20.72 21.65
N SER A 9 20.46 -19.85 21.39
CA SER A 9 20.41 -18.43 21.76
C SER A 9 19.14 -17.85 21.14
N GLY A 10 18.23 -17.37 22.00
CA GLY A 10 16.89 -16.97 21.60
C GLY A 10 16.92 -15.82 20.62
N LEU A 11 16.91 -16.15 19.34
CA LEU A 11 16.44 -15.24 18.31
C LEU A 11 14.96 -15.00 18.59
N LEU A 12 14.58 -13.75 18.86
CA LEU A 12 13.18 -13.36 18.98
C LEU A 12 12.45 -13.83 17.70
N SER A 13 11.27 -14.40 17.87
CA SER A 13 10.43 -14.71 16.71
C SER A 13 10.10 -13.40 15.97
N LEU A 14 9.79 -13.50 14.69
CA LEU A 14 9.36 -12.33 13.91
C LEU A 14 8.16 -11.63 14.57
N HIS A 15 7.25 -12.40 15.12
CA HIS A 15 6.10 -11.90 15.88
C HIS A 15 6.54 -11.13 17.14
N ASP A 16 7.44 -11.70 17.95
CA ASP A 16 7.91 -11.03 19.18
C ASP A 16 8.63 -9.71 18.86
N ALA A 17 9.45 -9.72 17.82
CA ALA A 17 10.10 -8.50 17.35
C ALA A 17 9.08 -7.45 16.87
N ALA A 18 8.00 -7.87 16.19
CA ALA A 18 6.94 -6.99 15.71
C ALA A 18 6.14 -6.33 16.83
N LEU A 19 5.94 -7.03 17.96
CA LEU A 19 5.20 -6.49 19.12
C LEU A 19 5.85 -5.21 19.68
N THR A 20 7.17 -5.10 19.65
CA THR A 20 7.93 -4.00 20.24
C THR A 20 8.59 -3.07 19.22
N SER A 21 8.51 -3.37 17.94
CA SER A 21 9.12 -2.56 16.88
C SER A 21 8.58 -1.13 16.86
N ALA A 22 9.47 -0.14 16.86
CA ALA A 22 9.14 1.28 16.68
C ALA A 22 9.06 1.70 15.20
N ALA A 23 9.22 0.77 14.26
CA ALA A 23 9.03 1.08 12.85
C ALA A 23 7.56 1.42 12.57
N TRP A 24 7.30 2.52 11.87
CA TRP A 24 5.97 3.08 11.66
C TRP A 24 4.93 2.07 11.11
N PRO A 25 5.26 1.10 10.24
CA PRO A 25 4.24 0.15 9.78
C PRO A 25 3.70 -0.72 10.91
N PHE A 26 4.55 -1.09 11.87
CA PHE A 26 4.13 -1.85 13.05
C PHE A 26 3.33 -1.00 14.05
N GLU A 27 3.67 0.28 14.19
CA GLU A 27 2.88 1.19 15.02
C GLU A 27 1.46 1.34 14.48
N GLU A 28 1.29 1.56 13.18
CA GLU A 28 -0.03 1.63 12.54
C GLU A 28 -0.76 0.29 12.60
N ALA A 29 -0.07 -0.82 12.35
CA ALA A 29 -0.66 -2.15 12.42
C ALA A 29 -1.17 -2.49 13.83
N ARG A 30 -0.47 -2.12 14.90
CA ARG A 30 -0.96 -2.31 16.29
C ARG A 30 -2.26 -1.56 16.58
N LYS A 31 -2.44 -0.36 16.01
CA LYS A 31 -3.72 0.38 16.11
C LYS A 31 -4.86 -0.39 15.45
N LEU A 32 -4.59 -1.02 14.31
CA LEU A 32 -5.55 -1.86 13.62
C LEU A 32 -5.87 -3.14 14.40
N VAL A 33 -4.87 -3.79 15.01
CA VAL A 33 -5.09 -4.94 15.89
C VAL A 33 -6.04 -4.58 17.02
N ALA A 34 -5.75 -3.51 17.74
CA ALA A 34 -6.61 -3.04 18.84
C ALA A 34 -8.04 -2.72 18.38
N ARG A 35 -8.19 -2.14 17.17
CA ARG A 35 -9.51 -1.87 16.57
C ARG A 35 -10.26 -3.16 16.27
N VAL A 36 -9.61 -4.15 15.65
CA VAL A 36 -10.22 -5.44 15.31
C VAL A 36 -10.64 -6.20 16.55
N GLU A 37 -9.81 -6.23 17.59
CA GLU A 37 -10.14 -6.82 18.88
C GLU A 37 -11.40 -6.18 19.50
N LYS A 38 -11.49 -4.86 19.45
CA LYS A 38 -12.66 -4.11 19.96
C LYS A 38 -13.93 -4.34 19.14
N THR A 39 -13.82 -4.47 17.81
CA THR A 39 -14.97 -4.56 16.90
C THR A 39 -15.39 -5.99 16.55
N GLY A 40 -14.51 -6.96 16.77
CA GLY A 40 -14.75 -8.36 16.38
C GLY A 40 -14.72 -8.60 14.86
N GLN A 41 -14.16 -7.67 14.06
CA GLN A 41 -14.03 -7.81 12.62
C GLN A 41 -13.18 -9.03 12.28
N LYS A 42 -13.55 -9.75 11.21
CA LYS A 42 -12.85 -10.95 10.72
C LYS A 42 -12.02 -10.70 9.46
N GLU A 43 -12.19 -9.53 8.85
CA GLU A 43 -11.44 -9.08 7.68
C GLU A 43 -11.08 -7.60 7.84
N VAL A 44 -9.89 -7.22 7.37
CA VAL A 44 -9.46 -5.82 7.25
C VAL A 44 -9.19 -5.51 5.79
N LEU A 45 -9.85 -4.48 5.28
CA LEU A 45 -9.58 -3.91 3.97
C LEU A 45 -8.50 -2.82 4.11
N PHE A 46 -7.41 -3.01 3.39
CA PHE A 46 -6.37 -2.01 3.18
C PHE A 46 -6.61 -1.35 1.84
N GLU A 47 -6.64 -0.04 1.81
CA GLU A 47 -6.97 0.71 0.62
C GLU A 47 -5.84 1.67 0.27
N THR A 48 -5.52 1.73 -1.02
CA THR A 48 -4.60 2.67 -1.63
C THR A 48 -5.12 3.07 -3.00
N GLY A 49 -4.65 4.18 -3.53
CA GLY A 49 -5.08 4.65 -4.84
C GLY A 49 -4.16 5.73 -5.39
N TYR A 50 -4.33 6.04 -6.65
CA TYR A 50 -3.60 7.10 -7.35
C TYR A 50 -4.40 7.61 -8.55
N GLY A 51 -4.18 8.88 -8.91
CA GLY A 51 -4.71 9.45 -10.15
C GLY A 51 -3.79 9.08 -11.33
N PRO A 52 -4.28 8.40 -12.37
CA PRO A 52 -3.47 7.96 -13.50
C PRO A 52 -3.23 9.07 -14.54
N SER A 53 -2.82 10.25 -14.09
CA SER A 53 -2.62 11.43 -14.94
C SER A 53 -1.31 11.42 -15.75
N GLY A 54 -0.45 10.43 -15.54
CA GLY A 54 0.83 10.26 -16.21
C GLY A 54 1.39 8.85 -16.04
N LEU A 55 2.62 8.64 -16.54
CA LEU A 55 3.29 7.35 -16.33
C LEU A 55 3.55 7.10 -14.84
N PRO A 56 3.37 5.85 -14.36
CA PRO A 56 3.73 5.48 -13.01
C PRO A 56 5.21 5.79 -12.70
N HIS A 57 5.47 6.25 -11.50
CA HIS A 57 6.79 6.63 -11.03
C HIS A 57 6.98 6.22 -9.57
N ILE A 58 8.12 6.54 -8.97
CA ILE A 58 8.44 6.16 -7.58
C ILE A 58 7.38 6.65 -6.56
N GLY A 59 6.73 7.78 -6.81
CA GLY A 59 5.63 8.25 -5.97
C GLY A 59 4.42 7.31 -6.02
N THR A 60 4.01 6.87 -7.21
CA THR A 60 2.94 5.88 -7.38
C THR A 60 3.28 4.56 -6.70
N PHE A 61 4.52 4.09 -6.86
CA PHE A 61 5.01 2.92 -6.13
C PHE A 61 4.94 3.13 -4.61
N GLY A 62 5.34 4.32 -4.14
CA GLY A 62 5.33 4.66 -2.72
C GLY A 62 3.94 4.54 -2.09
N GLU A 63 2.88 4.95 -2.77
CA GLU A 63 1.50 4.82 -2.27
C GLU A 63 1.12 3.36 -2.03
N VAL A 64 1.37 2.49 -2.99
CA VAL A 64 1.07 1.06 -2.87
C VAL A 64 1.98 0.39 -1.84
N ALA A 65 3.29 0.70 -1.85
CA ALA A 65 4.27 0.11 -0.95
C ALA A 65 3.95 0.42 0.52
N ARG A 66 3.60 1.67 0.86
CA ARG A 66 3.27 2.08 2.23
C ARG A 66 2.10 1.29 2.80
N THR A 67 1.03 1.16 2.04
CA THR A 67 -0.14 0.38 2.45
C THR A 67 0.19 -1.11 2.59
N THR A 68 1.00 -1.66 1.66
CA THR A 68 1.46 -3.04 1.71
C THR A 68 2.33 -3.32 2.94
N MET A 69 3.19 -2.37 3.35
CA MET A 69 4.02 -2.49 4.56
C MET A 69 3.16 -2.60 5.82
N VAL A 70 2.12 -1.78 5.95
CA VAL A 70 1.21 -1.82 7.12
C VAL A 70 0.40 -3.13 7.11
N ARG A 71 -0.09 -3.55 5.95
CA ARG A 71 -0.79 -4.84 5.80
C ARG A 71 0.11 -6.00 6.24
N HIS A 72 1.34 -6.05 5.75
CA HIS A 72 2.28 -7.11 6.11
C HIS A 72 2.60 -7.12 7.62
N ALA A 73 2.82 -5.95 8.21
CA ALA A 73 3.00 -5.82 9.65
C ALA A 73 1.78 -6.33 10.43
N PHE A 74 0.57 -6.04 9.96
CA PHE A 74 -0.67 -6.52 10.56
C PHE A 74 -0.80 -8.05 10.46
N GLU A 75 -0.45 -8.64 9.32
CA GLU A 75 -0.45 -10.10 9.12
C GLU A 75 0.53 -10.80 10.08
N ILE A 76 1.72 -10.22 10.29
CA ILE A 76 2.69 -10.72 11.28
C ILE A 76 2.12 -10.64 12.70
N LEU A 77 1.58 -9.48 13.10
CA LEU A 77 1.03 -9.27 14.45
C LEU A 77 -0.19 -10.14 14.74
N THR A 78 -0.98 -10.45 13.74
CA THR A 78 -2.16 -11.31 13.88
C THR A 78 -1.87 -12.78 13.57
N GLU A 79 -0.64 -13.12 13.16
CA GLU A 79 -0.25 -14.46 12.71
C GLU A 79 -1.22 -15.03 11.65
N GLY A 80 -1.75 -14.16 10.81
CA GLY A 80 -2.71 -14.51 9.76
C GLY A 80 -4.11 -14.91 10.25
N ARG A 81 -4.44 -14.73 11.54
CA ARG A 81 -5.76 -15.07 12.07
C ARG A 81 -6.90 -14.18 11.57
N ILE A 82 -6.56 -12.98 11.11
CA ILE A 82 -7.53 -12.02 10.55
C ILE A 82 -7.27 -11.92 9.05
N ALA A 83 -8.31 -12.13 8.25
CA ALA A 83 -8.20 -12.01 6.80
C ALA A 83 -7.85 -10.58 6.39
N THR A 84 -7.03 -10.43 5.36
CA THR A 84 -6.67 -9.12 4.80
C THR A 84 -6.96 -9.07 3.31
N ARG A 85 -7.38 -7.92 2.84
CA ARG A 85 -7.53 -7.62 1.43
C ARG A 85 -6.92 -6.26 1.11
N LEU A 86 -6.18 -6.17 0.02
CA LEU A 86 -5.66 -4.91 -0.49
C LEU A 86 -6.46 -4.50 -1.73
N LEU A 87 -7.01 -3.31 -1.69
CA LEU A 87 -7.65 -2.65 -2.82
C LEU A 87 -6.77 -1.48 -3.27
N ALA A 88 -6.32 -1.53 -4.50
CA ALA A 88 -5.70 -0.39 -5.17
C ALA A 88 -6.68 0.12 -6.23
N PHE A 89 -7.14 1.36 -6.10
CA PHE A 89 -8.07 1.93 -7.06
C PHE A 89 -7.41 3.02 -7.90
N SER A 90 -7.93 3.22 -9.10
CA SER A 90 -7.54 4.29 -10.00
C SER A 90 -8.55 5.43 -9.86
N ASP A 91 -8.06 6.61 -9.48
CA ASP A 91 -8.89 7.82 -9.36
C ASP A 91 -8.96 8.52 -10.73
N ASP A 92 -9.70 7.93 -11.63
CA ASP A 92 -9.81 8.33 -13.02
C ASP A 92 -10.87 9.41 -13.28
N MET A 93 -11.69 9.72 -12.28
CA MET A 93 -12.62 10.85 -12.30
C MET A 93 -11.98 12.18 -11.91
N ASP A 94 -10.74 12.16 -11.39
CA ASP A 94 -9.99 13.38 -11.12
C ASP A 94 -9.76 14.20 -12.40
N GLY A 95 -9.88 15.51 -12.26
CA GLY A 95 -9.61 16.43 -13.38
C GLY A 95 -8.12 16.52 -13.71
N LEU A 96 -7.78 16.51 -15.01
CA LEU A 96 -6.41 16.75 -15.47
C LEU A 96 -5.98 18.18 -15.08
N ARG A 97 -5.15 18.32 -14.05
CA ARG A 97 -4.71 19.62 -13.51
C ARG A 97 -3.56 20.22 -14.32
N LYS A 98 -2.71 19.39 -14.87
CA LYS A 98 -1.60 19.77 -15.75
C LYS A 98 -1.27 18.62 -16.68
N VAL A 99 -0.71 18.94 -17.84
CA VAL A 99 -0.16 17.92 -18.74
C VAL A 99 1.18 17.44 -18.17
N PRO A 100 1.34 16.12 -17.87
CA PRO A 100 2.60 15.60 -17.36
C PRO A 100 3.76 15.75 -18.34
N ASP A 101 4.97 15.94 -17.81
CA ASP A 101 6.16 16.12 -18.65
C ASP A 101 6.70 14.82 -19.25
N ASN A 102 6.32 13.68 -18.69
CA ASN A 102 6.82 12.36 -19.03
C ASN A 102 5.93 11.56 -20.00
N ILE A 103 5.00 12.24 -20.69
CA ILE A 103 4.11 11.61 -21.68
C ILE A 103 4.36 12.17 -23.09
N PRO A 104 4.12 11.38 -24.14
CA PRO A 104 4.19 11.86 -25.52
C PRO A 104 2.97 12.70 -25.90
N ASN A 105 3.05 13.41 -27.05
CA ASN A 105 1.93 14.13 -27.67
C ASN A 105 1.17 15.06 -26.72
N LYS A 106 1.91 15.82 -25.90
CA LYS A 106 1.36 16.73 -24.87
C LYS A 106 0.35 17.74 -25.42
N GLU A 107 0.56 18.19 -26.64
CA GLU A 107 -0.29 19.15 -27.33
C GLU A 107 -1.74 18.64 -27.52
N ARG A 108 -1.93 17.33 -27.59
CA ARG A 108 -3.26 16.70 -27.67
C ARG A 108 -4.02 16.78 -26.35
N LEU A 109 -3.32 16.88 -25.23
CA LEU A 109 -3.92 16.88 -23.90
C LEU A 109 -4.23 18.30 -23.38
N THR A 110 -3.50 19.30 -23.84
CA THR A 110 -3.68 20.70 -23.39
C THR A 110 -5.13 21.20 -23.49
N PRO A 111 -5.90 20.91 -24.56
CA PRO A 111 -7.30 21.32 -24.65
C PRO A 111 -8.24 20.61 -23.66
N HIS A 112 -7.76 19.59 -22.98
CA HIS A 112 -8.55 18.77 -22.05
C HIS A 112 -8.25 19.06 -20.56
N LEU A 113 -7.48 20.10 -20.27
CA LEU A 113 -7.24 20.52 -18.89
C LEU A 113 -8.57 20.78 -18.16
N GLY A 114 -8.67 20.25 -16.93
CA GLY A 114 -9.86 20.33 -16.09
C GLY A 114 -10.90 19.24 -16.32
N LYS A 115 -10.79 18.45 -17.41
CA LYS A 115 -11.69 17.33 -17.66
C LYS A 115 -11.30 16.11 -16.84
N PRO A 116 -12.26 15.21 -16.49
CA PRO A 116 -11.96 13.92 -15.92
C PRO A 116 -10.99 13.11 -16.76
N LEU A 117 -10.11 12.33 -16.12
CA LEU A 117 -9.12 11.52 -16.84
C LEU A 117 -9.77 10.53 -17.81
N THR A 118 -10.98 10.06 -17.52
CA THR A 118 -11.79 9.19 -18.40
C THR A 118 -12.21 9.85 -19.73
N GLU A 119 -12.21 11.18 -19.81
CA GLU A 119 -12.59 11.94 -21.00
C GLU A 119 -11.39 12.43 -21.81
N ILE A 120 -10.20 12.04 -21.44
CA ILE A 120 -8.96 12.50 -22.07
C ILE A 120 -8.51 11.48 -23.12
N PRO A 121 -8.14 11.93 -24.34
CA PRO A 121 -7.63 11.02 -25.35
C PRO A 121 -6.31 10.38 -24.92
N ASP A 122 -6.11 9.11 -25.27
CA ASP A 122 -4.86 8.40 -25.02
C ASP A 122 -3.69 9.10 -25.74
N PRO A 123 -2.68 9.62 -24.98
CA PRO A 123 -1.52 10.28 -25.58
C PRO A 123 -0.59 9.30 -26.31
N PHE A 124 -0.71 8.00 -26.04
CA PHE A 124 0.11 6.96 -26.67
C PHE A 124 -0.51 6.44 -27.98
N GLY A 125 -1.78 6.75 -28.23
CA GLY A 125 -2.50 6.29 -29.42
C GLY A 125 -2.65 4.76 -29.49
N LYS A 126 -2.84 4.12 -28.35
CA LYS A 126 -3.01 2.67 -28.23
C LYS A 126 -4.47 2.24 -28.04
N PHE A 127 -5.31 3.14 -27.55
CA PHE A 127 -6.73 2.96 -27.25
C PHE A 127 -7.60 4.06 -27.86
#